data_d3b52108480fec5fe4ce7affc0a6a31e
#
_entry.id   d3b52108480fec5fe4ce7affc0a6a31e
#
_cell.length_a   1.000
_cell.length_b   1.000
_cell.length_c   1.000
_cell.angle_alpha   90.00
_cell.angle_beta   90.00
_cell.angle_gamma   90.00
#
_symmetry.space_group_name_H-M   'P 1'
#
loop_
_entity.id
_entity.type
_entity.pdbx_description
1 polymer ?
#
loop_
_entity_poly.entity_id
_entity_poly.type
_entity_poly.pdbx_seq_one_letter_code
_entity_poly.pdbx_strand_id
1 'polypeptide(L)'
;MPFCLRRCGYCDFNTYTARDLGEGASREGYADVAIREMQLVKKWQEYHGIFEPKAQSVFFGGGTPTVLKAQDLVQILQEIRNLWGLKAGAEITTEANPDTADEKYIETLAEGGFTRISFGMQSAVPHVLKTLDRTHTPENVTRGVKAANSFGLRSSVDLIYGAPGESLDDWRESVEMALSLGVNHISAYALTVEPCTKMGLSLIHISEPTRRTP
;
A
#
# COMPACT_ATOMS: atom_id res chain seq x y z
N MET A 1 -7.56 -0.49 4.13
CA MET A 1 -8.45 -0.19 2.98
C MET A 1 -8.49 -1.40 2.06
N PRO A 2 -9.66 -1.89 1.62
CA PRO A 2 -9.75 -3.20 0.97
C PRO A 2 -9.64 -3.16 -0.57
N PHE A 3 -9.49 -2.00 -1.18
CA PHE A 3 -9.56 -1.88 -2.64
C PHE A 3 -8.18 -1.89 -3.31
N CYS A 4 -8.12 -2.56 -4.48
CA CYS A 4 -6.98 -2.52 -5.41
C CYS A 4 -7.51 -2.29 -6.83
N LEU A 5 -6.69 -1.73 -7.74
CA LEU A 5 -7.01 -1.74 -9.17
C LEU A 5 -6.84 -3.14 -9.76
N ARG A 6 -5.83 -3.86 -9.31
CA ARG A 6 -5.49 -5.22 -9.69
C ARG A 6 -4.95 -5.96 -8.48
N ARG A 7 -5.25 -7.24 -8.35
CA ARG A 7 -4.68 -8.11 -7.33
C ARG A 7 -3.37 -8.71 -7.84
N CYS A 8 -2.29 -8.50 -7.10
CA CYS A 8 -0.98 -9.09 -7.42
C CYS A 8 -1.01 -10.61 -7.26
N GLY A 9 -0.17 -11.33 -8.02
CA GLY A 9 -0.18 -12.79 -8.05
C GLY A 9 0.14 -13.45 -6.70
N TYR A 10 0.92 -12.79 -5.87
CA TYR A 10 1.36 -13.26 -4.54
C TYR A 10 0.48 -12.78 -3.38
N CYS A 11 -0.46 -11.85 -3.63
CA CYS A 11 -1.19 -11.16 -2.56
C CYS A 11 -2.23 -12.07 -1.89
N ASP A 12 -2.08 -12.28 -0.59
CA ASP A 12 -3.00 -13.01 0.30
C ASP A 12 -3.96 -12.08 1.06
N PHE A 13 -3.80 -10.78 0.95
CA PHE A 13 -4.65 -9.81 1.64
C PHE A 13 -6.11 -9.90 1.17
N ASN A 14 -7.02 -9.65 2.12
CA ASN A 14 -8.44 -9.56 1.81
C ASN A 14 -8.75 -8.26 1.04
N THR A 15 -8.54 -8.31 -0.27
CA THR A 15 -8.68 -7.17 -1.16
C THR A 15 -9.65 -7.44 -2.31
N TYR A 16 -10.26 -6.36 -2.80
CA TYR A 16 -11.27 -6.40 -3.85
C TYR A 16 -10.88 -5.49 -5.02
N THR A 17 -11.04 -5.99 -6.25
CA THR A 17 -10.80 -5.21 -7.47
C THR A 17 -12.07 -4.56 -8.01
N ALA A 18 -13.25 -4.99 -7.57
CA ALA A 18 -14.51 -4.34 -7.91
C ALA A 18 -14.55 -2.91 -7.34
N ARG A 19 -15.16 -1.98 -8.09
CA ARG A 19 -15.36 -0.59 -7.64
C ARG A 19 -16.51 -0.48 -6.66
N ASP A 20 -17.50 -1.34 -6.82
CA ASP A 20 -18.72 -1.40 -6.04
C ASP A 20 -18.99 -2.86 -5.64
N LEU A 21 -19.16 -3.07 -4.35
CA LEU A 21 -19.45 -4.36 -3.73
C LEU A 21 -20.87 -4.42 -3.16
N GLY A 22 -21.70 -3.42 -3.48
CA GLY A 22 -23.05 -3.25 -2.95
C GLY A 22 -23.20 -2.03 -2.04
N GLU A 23 -24.38 -1.87 -1.45
CA GLU A 23 -24.72 -0.70 -0.65
C GLU A 23 -23.72 -0.47 0.49
N GLY A 24 -23.15 0.73 0.53
CA GLY A 24 -22.15 1.13 1.54
C GLY A 24 -20.73 0.55 1.36
N ALA A 25 -20.47 -0.21 0.30
CA ALA A 25 -19.19 -0.88 0.07
C ALA A 25 -18.59 -0.53 -1.30
N SER A 26 -18.60 0.75 -1.67
CA SER A 26 -17.99 1.27 -2.89
C SER A 26 -16.69 2.03 -2.61
N ARG A 27 -15.82 2.17 -3.62
CA ARG A 27 -14.63 3.02 -3.52
C ARG A 27 -15.00 4.47 -3.26
N GLU A 28 -16.02 4.95 -3.95
CA GLU A 28 -16.50 6.33 -3.88
C GLU A 28 -17.12 6.67 -2.51
N GLY A 29 -17.77 5.71 -1.86
CA GLY A 29 -18.40 5.89 -0.55
C GLY A 29 -17.54 5.46 0.65
N TYR A 30 -16.34 4.93 0.40
CA TYR A 30 -15.52 4.33 1.48
C TYR A 30 -15.15 5.34 2.57
N ALA A 31 -14.76 6.55 2.20
CA ALA A 31 -14.36 7.57 3.18
C ALA A 31 -15.51 7.92 4.13
N ASP A 32 -16.71 8.09 3.60
CA ASP A 32 -17.91 8.41 4.40
C ASP A 32 -18.26 7.27 5.36
N VAL A 33 -18.12 6.01 4.93
CA VAL A 33 -18.37 4.85 5.80
C VAL A 33 -17.33 4.77 6.90
N ALA A 34 -16.04 4.92 6.57
CA ALA A 34 -14.95 4.91 7.54
C ALA A 34 -15.10 6.04 8.58
N ILE A 35 -15.48 7.25 8.15
CA ILE A 35 -15.73 8.38 9.04
C ILE A 35 -16.89 8.08 9.99
N ARG A 36 -18.00 7.55 9.49
CA ARG A 36 -19.15 7.17 10.33
C ARG A 36 -18.77 6.09 11.35
N GLU A 37 -17.98 5.09 10.94
CA GLU A 37 -17.50 4.05 11.85
C GLU A 37 -16.63 4.65 12.96
N MET A 38 -15.68 5.52 12.62
CA MET A 38 -14.85 6.21 13.61
C MET A 38 -15.67 7.02 14.60
N GLN A 39 -16.70 7.73 14.16
CA GLN A 39 -17.62 8.48 15.04
C GLN A 39 -18.41 7.56 15.95
N LEU A 40 -18.84 6.39 15.46
CA LEU A 40 -19.51 5.39 16.30
C LEU A 40 -18.57 4.80 17.35
N VAL A 41 -17.33 4.47 16.96
CA VAL A 41 -16.29 3.98 17.87
C VAL A 41 -16.00 5.02 18.96
N LYS A 42 -15.88 6.30 18.59
CA LYS A 42 -15.63 7.38 19.56
C LYS A 42 -16.77 7.49 20.59
N LYS A 43 -18.02 7.47 20.15
CA LYS A 43 -19.18 7.47 21.04
C LYS A 43 -19.20 6.25 21.97
N TRP A 44 -18.86 5.08 21.43
CA TRP A 44 -18.77 3.84 22.20
C TRP A 44 -17.66 3.92 23.26
N GLN A 45 -16.48 4.45 22.92
CA GLN A 45 -15.40 4.68 23.87
C GLN A 45 -15.83 5.61 25.01
N GLU A 46 -16.44 6.74 24.66
CA GLU A 46 -16.95 7.72 25.66
C GLU A 46 -17.98 7.09 26.60
N TYR A 47 -18.93 6.32 26.06
CA TYR A 47 -19.93 5.62 26.86
C TYR A 47 -19.30 4.60 27.83
N HIS A 48 -18.21 3.98 27.47
CA HIS A 48 -17.48 3.01 28.31
C HIS A 48 -16.36 3.64 29.16
N GLY A 49 -16.23 4.96 29.15
CA GLY A 49 -15.18 5.65 29.92
C GLY A 49 -13.76 5.41 29.40
N ILE A 50 -13.61 5.07 28.12
CA ILE A 50 -12.32 4.83 27.49
C ILE A 50 -11.82 6.14 26.90
N PHE A 51 -10.68 6.61 27.40
CA PHE A 51 -10.03 7.85 26.94
C PHE A 51 -8.69 7.54 26.32
N GLU A 52 -8.62 7.56 24.99
CA GLU A 52 -7.40 7.33 24.25
C GLU A 52 -6.52 8.59 24.20
N PRO A 53 -5.20 8.44 24.33
CA PRO A 53 -4.28 9.56 24.14
C PRO A 53 -4.26 9.99 22.68
N LYS A 54 -3.74 11.19 22.41
CA LYS A 54 -3.49 11.67 21.04
C LYS A 54 -2.65 10.66 20.27
N ALA A 55 -3.04 10.35 19.02
CA ALA A 55 -2.34 9.41 18.18
C ALA A 55 -0.89 9.86 17.89
N GLN A 56 0.04 8.93 18.01
CA GLN A 56 1.47 9.15 17.72
C GLN A 56 1.81 8.88 16.25
N SER A 57 1.01 8.03 15.62
CA SER A 57 1.11 7.72 14.19
C SER A 57 -0.25 7.37 13.62
N VAL A 58 -0.41 7.58 12.32
CA VAL A 58 -1.56 7.12 11.54
C VAL A 58 -1.02 6.43 10.29
N PHE A 59 -1.52 5.23 10.03
CA PHE A 59 -1.09 4.44 8.88
C PHE A 59 -2.27 4.04 8.02
N PHE A 60 -2.21 4.42 6.75
CA PHE A 60 -3.18 4.04 5.74
C PHE A 60 -2.58 2.91 4.89
N GLY A 61 -3.14 1.71 5.04
CA GLY A 61 -2.62 0.49 4.41
C GLY A 61 -3.72 -0.49 4.03
N GLY A 62 -3.30 -1.69 3.66
CA GLY A 62 -4.15 -2.83 3.32
C GLY A 62 -4.09 -3.19 1.84
N GLY A 63 -5.12 -2.91 1.06
CA GLY A 63 -5.08 -3.09 -0.39
C GLY A 63 -4.17 -2.05 -1.05
N THR A 64 -4.75 -1.03 -1.63
CA THR A 64 -4.00 0.11 -2.18
C THR A 64 -4.73 1.40 -1.81
N PRO A 65 -4.32 2.10 -0.74
CA PRO A 65 -4.99 3.33 -0.30
C PRO A 65 -5.14 4.37 -1.41
N THR A 66 -4.14 4.50 -2.26
CA THR A 66 -4.09 5.46 -3.36
C THR A 66 -5.00 5.13 -4.56
N VAL A 67 -5.83 4.10 -4.44
CA VAL A 67 -6.97 3.85 -5.37
C VAL A 67 -8.15 4.77 -5.05
N LEU A 68 -8.24 5.25 -3.81
CA LEU A 68 -9.19 6.28 -3.41
C LEU A 68 -8.69 7.66 -3.87
N LYS A 69 -9.56 8.65 -3.91
CA LYS A 69 -9.13 10.03 -4.16
C LYS A 69 -8.24 10.53 -3.01
N ALA A 70 -7.25 11.36 -3.32
CA ALA A 70 -6.38 11.94 -2.29
C ALA A 70 -7.19 12.70 -1.22
N GLN A 71 -8.22 13.42 -1.64
CA GLN A 71 -9.14 14.15 -0.75
C GLN A 71 -9.85 13.23 0.23
N ASP A 72 -10.21 12.00 -0.17
CA ASP A 72 -10.87 11.03 0.71
C ASP A 72 -9.93 10.61 1.84
N LEU A 73 -8.64 10.39 1.53
CA LEU A 73 -7.62 10.09 2.55
C LEU A 73 -7.42 11.28 3.50
N VAL A 74 -7.39 12.49 2.96
CA VAL A 74 -7.27 13.73 3.74
C VAL A 74 -8.47 13.91 4.67
N GLN A 75 -9.70 13.65 4.21
CA GLN A 75 -10.92 13.74 5.02
C GLN A 75 -10.89 12.73 6.17
N ILE A 76 -10.49 11.48 5.92
CA ILE A 76 -10.34 10.46 6.96
C ILE A 76 -9.29 10.91 8.00
N LEU A 77 -8.14 11.41 7.56
CA LEU A 77 -7.10 11.93 8.46
C LEU A 77 -7.62 13.11 9.31
N GLN A 78 -8.36 14.03 8.69
CA GLN A 78 -8.94 15.16 9.40
C GLN A 78 -9.91 14.70 10.48
N GLU A 79 -10.73 13.69 10.20
CA GLU A 79 -11.66 13.15 11.20
C GLU A 79 -10.91 12.45 12.35
N ILE A 80 -9.84 11.70 12.07
CA ILE A 80 -8.97 11.14 13.12
C ILE A 80 -8.43 12.26 14.02
N ARG A 81 -7.99 13.37 13.42
CA ARG A 81 -7.49 14.55 14.13
C ARG A 81 -8.57 15.18 15.03
N ASN A 82 -9.80 15.27 14.53
CA ASN A 82 -10.93 15.82 15.26
C ASN A 82 -11.33 14.94 16.46
N LEU A 83 -11.41 13.63 16.27
CA LEU A 83 -11.92 12.69 17.26
C LEU A 83 -10.92 12.35 18.36
N TRP A 84 -9.64 12.16 18.03
CA TRP A 84 -8.61 11.73 18.99
C TRP A 84 -7.44 12.72 19.13
N GLY A 85 -7.28 13.63 18.17
CA GLY A 85 -6.11 14.49 18.11
C GLY A 85 -4.85 13.75 17.64
N LEU A 86 -3.85 14.53 17.22
CA LEU A 86 -2.54 14.03 16.85
C LEU A 86 -1.47 14.68 17.73
N LYS A 87 -0.45 13.91 18.14
CA LYS A 87 0.73 14.48 18.81
C LYS A 87 1.51 15.35 17.83
N ALA A 88 2.21 16.35 18.37
CA ALA A 88 3.16 17.13 17.57
C ALA A 88 4.22 16.19 16.98
N GLY A 89 4.46 16.28 15.67
CA GLY A 89 5.39 15.41 14.97
C GLY A 89 4.89 13.98 14.71
N ALA A 90 3.59 13.71 14.90
CA ALA A 90 3.02 12.41 14.55
C ALA A 90 3.33 12.02 13.10
N GLU A 91 3.74 10.78 12.87
CA GLU A 91 3.94 10.24 11.54
C GLU A 91 2.60 9.86 10.91
N ILE A 92 2.33 10.40 9.74
CA ILE A 92 1.14 10.11 8.95
C ILE A 92 1.59 9.47 7.65
N THR A 93 1.41 8.18 7.53
CA THR A 93 1.91 7.38 6.40
C THR A 93 0.76 6.83 5.57
N THR A 94 0.93 6.80 4.26
CA THR A 94 0.11 6.01 3.34
C THR A 94 0.97 5.09 2.48
N GLU A 95 0.48 3.87 2.26
CA GLU A 95 0.98 3.01 1.20
C GLU A 95 0.47 3.49 -0.16
N ALA A 96 1.30 3.32 -1.18
CA ALA A 96 0.99 3.72 -2.54
C ALA A 96 1.46 2.68 -3.56
N ASN A 97 0.62 2.42 -4.55
CA ASN A 97 1.09 1.82 -5.79
C ASN A 97 1.64 2.94 -6.68
N PRO A 98 2.85 2.80 -7.25
CA PRO A 98 3.43 3.81 -8.12
C PRO A 98 2.56 4.23 -9.31
N ASP A 99 1.63 3.38 -9.75
CA ASP A 99 0.69 3.67 -10.83
C ASP A 99 -0.50 4.57 -10.41
N THR A 100 -0.75 4.70 -9.10
CA THR A 100 -1.97 5.35 -8.58
C THR A 100 -1.71 6.65 -7.83
N ALA A 101 -0.46 7.07 -7.71
CA ALA A 101 -0.05 8.28 -7.00
C ALA A 101 0.79 9.16 -7.93
N ASP A 102 0.14 10.00 -8.72
CA ASP A 102 0.80 11.03 -9.52
C ASP A 102 1.23 12.23 -8.66
N GLU A 103 1.93 13.18 -9.27
CA GLU A 103 2.46 14.36 -8.60
C GLU A 103 1.37 15.18 -7.90
N LYS A 104 0.23 15.41 -8.57
CA LYS A 104 -0.90 16.16 -7.99
C LYS A 104 -1.56 15.42 -6.83
N TYR A 105 -1.62 14.10 -6.91
CA TYR A 105 -2.10 13.25 -5.82
C TYR A 105 -1.22 13.42 -4.58
N ILE A 106 0.10 13.35 -4.77
CA ILE A 106 1.10 13.49 -3.71
C ILE A 106 1.09 14.89 -3.10
N GLU A 107 0.98 15.95 -3.93
CA GLU A 107 0.80 17.33 -3.49
C GLU A 107 -0.40 17.45 -2.55
N THR A 108 -1.56 16.92 -2.96
CA THR A 108 -2.79 16.95 -2.14
C THR A 108 -2.60 16.24 -0.79
N LEU A 109 -1.89 15.11 -0.75
CA LEU A 109 -1.58 14.43 0.50
C LEU A 109 -0.67 15.29 1.41
N ALA A 110 0.37 15.91 0.85
CA ALA A 110 1.28 16.77 1.60
C ALA A 110 0.54 17.96 2.22
N GLU A 111 -0.27 18.66 1.43
CA GLU A 111 -1.13 19.78 1.89
C GLU A 111 -2.14 19.30 2.95
N GLY A 112 -2.66 18.08 2.83
CA GLY A 112 -3.57 17.45 3.78
C GLY A 112 -2.92 17.02 5.09
N GLY A 113 -1.58 17.13 5.20
CA GLY A 113 -0.84 16.85 6.43
C GLY A 113 -0.31 15.42 6.55
N PHE A 114 -0.23 14.68 5.46
CA PHE A 114 0.58 13.46 5.41
C PHE A 114 2.06 13.82 5.55
N THR A 115 2.84 12.92 6.14
CA THR A 115 4.26 13.17 6.40
C THR A 115 5.17 12.14 5.73
N ARG A 116 4.59 11.03 5.26
CA ARG A 116 5.34 9.93 4.63
C ARG A 116 4.48 9.19 3.61
N ILE A 117 5.11 8.68 2.57
CA ILE A 117 4.51 7.79 1.58
C ILE A 117 5.42 6.57 1.34
N SER A 118 4.85 5.34 1.35
CA SER A 118 5.57 4.10 1.05
C SER A 118 5.14 3.56 -0.30
N PHE A 119 6.09 3.43 -1.22
CA PHE A 119 5.82 2.92 -2.56
C PHE A 119 6.13 1.44 -2.66
N GLY A 120 5.16 0.64 -3.06
CA GLY A 120 5.35 -0.76 -3.39
C GLY A 120 6.17 -0.92 -4.69
N MET A 121 7.48 -0.72 -4.63
CA MET A 121 8.40 -0.87 -5.75
C MET A 121 8.56 -2.33 -6.15
N GLN A 122 8.71 -3.22 -5.19
CA GLN A 122 8.91 -4.65 -5.27
C GLN A 122 10.21 -5.08 -5.95
N SER A 123 10.49 -4.64 -7.18
CA SER A 123 11.73 -4.87 -7.92
C SER A 123 12.00 -3.73 -8.90
N ALA A 124 13.25 -3.57 -9.32
CA ALA A 124 13.65 -2.71 -10.43
C ALA A 124 13.60 -3.45 -11.78
N VAL A 125 13.49 -4.77 -11.76
CA VAL A 125 13.71 -5.64 -12.93
C VAL A 125 12.38 -6.02 -13.56
N PRO A 126 12.17 -5.71 -14.88
CA PRO A 126 10.85 -5.87 -15.51
C PRO A 126 10.31 -7.31 -15.51
N HIS A 127 11.17 -8.33 -15.69
CA HIS A 127 10.70 -9.72 -15.69
C HIS A 127 10.29 -10.19 -14.28
N VAL A 128 10.95 -9.68 -13.23
CA VAL A 128 10.57 -9.94 -11.83
C VAL A 128 9.24 -9.27 -11.51
N LEU A 129 9.04 -8.00 -11.89
CA LEU A 129 7.76 -7.31 -11.76
C LEU A 129 6.63 -8.06 -12.47
N LYS A 130 6.89 -8.58 -13.68
CA LYS A 130 5.93 -9.39 -14.44
C LYS A 130 5.58 -10.68 -13.69
N THR A 131 6.55 -11.36 -13.09
CA THR A 131 6.33 -12.57 -12.27
C THR A 131 5.48 -12.27 -11.06
N LEU A 132 5.65 -11.10 -10.46
CA LEU A 132 4.85 -10.61 -9.32
C LEU A 132 3.47 -10.05 -9.73
N ASP A 133 3.08 -10.10 -11.00
CA ASP A 133 1.86 -9.47 -11.55
C ASP A 133 1.78 -7.95 -11.27
N ARG A 134 2.93 -7.25 -11.30
CA ARG A 134 2.99 -5.79 -11.15
C ARG A 134 2.90 -5.11 -12.52
N THR A 135 2.27 -3.94 -12.56
CA THR A 135 2.02 -3.16 -13.80
C THR A 135 2.89 -1.91 -13.89
N HIS A 136 3.36 -1.40 -12.76
CA HIS A 136 4.21 -0.22 -12.73
C HIS A 136 5.60 -0.49 -13.29
N THR A 137 6.28 0.57 -13.68
CA THR A 137 7.68 0.54 -14.11
C THR A 137 8.60 1.19 -13.05
N PRO A 138 9.91 0.93 -13.09
CA PRO A 138 10.87 1.61 -12.22
C PRO A 138 10.82 3.13 -12.33
N GLU A 139 10.50 3.67 -13.52
CA GLU A 139 10.34 5.12 -13.75
C GLU A 139 9.14 5.69 -13.01
N ASN A 140 8.03 4.91 -12.83
CA ASN A 140 6.90 5.34 -12.02
C ASN A 140 7.33 5.55 -10.56
N VAL A 141 8.12 4.62 -10.00
CA VAL A 141 8.68 4.74 -8.65
C VAL A 141 9.54 5.99 -8.52
N THR A 142 10.48 6.18 -9.48
CA THR A 142 11.38 7.34 -9.49
C THR A 142 10.60 8.65 -9.51
N ARG A 143 9.55 8.75 -10.31
CA ARG A 143 8.69 9.95 -10.35
C ARG A 143 7.96 10.17 -9.03
N GLY A 144 7.38 9.11 -8.47
CA GLY A 144 6.67 9.19 -7.19
C GLY A 144 7.57 9.63 -6.04
N VAL A 145 8.77 9.06 -5.93
CA VAL A 145 9.75 9.43 -4.89
C VAL A 145 10.21 10.89 -5.07
N LYS A 146 10.51 11.32 -6.31
CA LYS A 146 10.88 12.71 -6.59
C LYS A 146 9.76 13.69 -6.21
N ALA A 147 8.51 13.38 -6.55
CA ALA A 147 7.36 14.19 -6.17
C ALA A 147 7.20 14.23 -4.66
N ALA A 148 7.28 13.10 -3.95
CA ALA A 148 7.21 13.07 -2.49
C ALA A 148 8.27 13.99 -1.86
N ASN A 149 9.52 13.87 -2.30
CA ASN A 149 10.61 14.70 -1.79
C ASN A 149 10.42 16.20 -2.09
N SER A 150 9.88 16.56 -3.27
CA SER A 150 9.64 17.96 -3.65
C SER A 150 8.56 18.63 -2.79
N PHE A 151 7.57 17.87 -2.32
CA PHE A 151 6.53 18.34 -1.40
C PHE A 151 6.87 18.10 0.08
N GLY A 152 8.10 17.71 0.41
CA GLY A 152 8.58 17.57 1.78
C GLY A 152 8.07 16.33 2.51
N LEU A 153 7.50 15.35 1.81
CA LEU A 153 7.17 14.05 2.38
C LEU A 153 8.42 13.20 2.50
N ARG A 154 8.52 12.44 3.60
CA ARG A 154 9.46 11.32 3.65
C ARG A 154 8.96 10.22 2.72
N SER A 155 9.88 9.53 2.07
CA SER A 155 9.56 8.42 1.17
C SER A 155 10.21 7.14 1.62
N SER A 156 9.53 6.03 1.37
CA SER A 156 10.08 4.68 1.50
C SER A 156 9.69 3.82 0.31
N VAL A 157 10.45 2.77 0.08
CA VAL A 157 10.13 1.76 -0.92
C VAL A 157 10.13 0.37 -0.28
N ASP A 158 9.19 -0.46 -0.74
CA ASP A 158 9.09 -1.85 -0.32
C ASP A 158 9.60 -2.72 -1.47
N LEU A 159 10.51 -3.66 -1.14
CA LEU A 159 11.13 -4.62 -2.05
C LEU A 159 10.71 -6.04 -1.68
N ILE A 160 10.57 -6.90 -2.67
CA ILE A 160 10.34 -8.34 -2.50
C ILE A 160 11.48 -9.08 -3.18
N TYR A 161 12.12 -10.00 -2.45
CA TYR A 161 13.16 -10.87 -3.00
C TYR A 161 12.74 -12.35 -2.95
N GLY A 162 13.39 -13.16 -3.79
CA GLY A 162 13.10 -14.58 -3.89
C GLY A 162 11.91 -14.89 -4.81
N ALA A 163 11.61 -14.00 -5.76
CA ALA A 163 10.61 -14.26 -6.78
C ALA A 163 11.05 -15.39 -7.73
N PRO A 164 10.15 -16.23 -8.23
CA PRO A 164 10.50 -17.27 -9.21
C PRO A 164 11.21 -16.68 -10.42
N GLY A 165 12.42 -17.18 -10.72
CA GLY A 165 13.25 -16.70 -11.81
C GLY A 165 14.07 -15.44 -11.53
N GLU A 166 14.03 -14.92 -10.31
CA GLU A 166 14.90 -13.83 -9.88
C GLU A 166 16.31 -14.33 -9.60
N SER A 167 17.32 -13.66 -10.14
CA SER A 167 18.72 -13.91 -9.86
C SER A 167 19.27 -12.99 -8.77
N LEU A 168 20.45 -13.29 -8.24
CA LEU A 168 21.15 -12.39 -7.31
C LEU A 168 21.52 -11.05 -7.94
N ASP A 169 21.76 -11.02 -9.25
CA ASP A 169 22.06 -9.76 -9.96
C ASP A 169 20.78 -8.91 -10.11
N ASP A 170 19.63 -9.52 -10.37
CA ASP A 170 18.34 -8.83 -10.38
C ASP A 170 18.03 -8.21 -9.00
N TRP A 171 18.28 -8.96 -7.93
CA TRP A 171 18.11 -8.45 -6.58
C TRP A 171 19.06 -7.29 -6.28
N ARG A 172 20.34 -7.42 -6.69
CA ARG A 172 21.33 -6.34 -6.55
C ARG A 172 20.88 -5.07 -7.27
N GLU A 173 20.42 -5.19 -8.53
CA GLU A 173 19.90 -4.07 -9.30
C GLU A 173 18.73 -3.37 -8.58
N SER A 174 17.83 -4.15 -8.01
CA SER A 174 16.68 -3.62 -7.25
C SER A 174 17.12 -2.84 -5.99
N VAL A 175 18.09 -3.35 -5.25
CA VAL A 175 18.65 -2.67 -4.07
C VAL A 175 19.43 -1.42 -4.46
N GLU A 176 20.27 -1.48 -5.48
CA GLU A 176 21.04 -0.33 -5.96
C GLU A 176 20.12 0.79 -6.47
N MET A 177 19.07 0.45 -7.20
CA MET A 177 18.07 1.42 -7.59
C MET A 177 17.39 2.05 -6.37
N ALA A 178 16.92 1.25 -5.42
CA ALA A 178 16.26 1.77 -4.22
C ALA A 178 17.17 2.74 -3.44
N LEU A 179 18.46 2.42 -3.30
CA LEU A 179 19.45 3.29 -2.67
C LEU A 179 19.66 4.59 -3.45
N SER A 180 19.66 4.52 -4.79
CA SER A 180 19.85 5.69 -5.66
C SER A 180 18.69 6.68 -5.65
N LEU A 181 17.49 6.23 -5.25
CA LEU A 181 16.29 7.09 -5.17
C LEU A 181 16.35 8.14 -4.05
N GLY A 182 17.24 7.98 -3.07
CA GLY A 182 17.34 8.88 -1.93
C GLY A 182 16.15 8.79 -0.97
N VAL A 183 15.56 7.59 -0.85
CA VAL A 183 14.48 7.32 0.11
C VAL A 183 14.98 7.30 1.55
N ASN A 184 14.09 7.57 2.49
CA ASN A 184 14.43 7.58 3.93
C ASN A 184 14.42 6.19 4.56
N HIS A 185 13.74 5.21 3.90
CA HIS A 185 13.59 3.86 4.41
C HIS A 185 13.38 2.87 3.27
N ILE A 186 13.89 1.66 3.45
CA ILE A 186 13.67 0.52 2.55
C ILE A 186 13.17 -0.65 3.41
N SER A 187 12.03 -1.23 3.02
CA SER A 187 11.56 -2.51 3.58
C SER A 187 11.87 -3.61 2.57
N ALA A 188 12.46 -4.70 3.01
CA ALA A 188 12.76 -5.83 2.14
C ALA A 188 12.15 -7.12 2.70
N TYR A 189 11.29 -7.75 1.91
CA TYR A 189 10.52 -8.93 2.30
C TYR A 189 10.93 -10.15 1.47
N ALA A 190 11.14 -11.29 2.13
CA ALA A 190 11.20 -12.56 1.44
C ALA A 190 9.81 -12.89 0.87
N LEU A 191 9.76 -13.27 -0.40
CA LEU A 191 8.49 -13.71 -0.98
C LEU A 191 8.02 -14.99 -0.29
N THR A 192 6.86 -14.92 0.35
CA THR A 192 6.13 -16.09 0.82
C THR A 192 4.95 -16.34 -0.12
N VAL A 193 4.87 -17.54 -0.66
CA VAL A 193 3.81 -17.91 -1.59
C VAL A 193 2.74 -18.70 -0.87
N GLU A 194 1.61 -18.03 -0.60
CA GLU A 194 0.48 -18.65 0.05
C GLU A 194 -0.33 -19.53 -0.95
N PRO A 195 -0.76 -20.74 -0.54
CA PRO A 195 -1.43 -21.69 -1.45
C PRO A 195 -2.70 -21.15 -2.11
N CYS A 196 -3.42 -20.24 -1.43
CA CYS A 196 -4.67 -19.66 -1.94
C CYS A 196 -4.46 -18.49 -2.93
N THR A 197 -3.22 -18.08 -3.17
CA THR A 197 -2.90 -17.00 -4.12
C THR A 197 -2.83 -17.52 -5.55
N LYS A 198 -2.96 -16.61 -6.52
CA LYS A 198 -2.78 -16.96 -7.95
C LYS A 198 -1.42 -17.62 -8.20
N MET A 199 -0.37 -17.09 -7.56
CA MET A 199 0.98 -17.62 -7.66
C MET A 199 1.07 -19.01 -7.02
N GLY A 200 0.50 -19.21 -5.83
CA GLY A 200 0.46 -20.51 -5.16
C GLY A 200 -0.24 -21.58 -6.00
N LEU A 201 -1.41 -21.26 -6.54
CA LEU A 201 -2.16 -22.14 -7.44
C LEU A 201 -1.37 -22.48 -8.72
N SER A 202 -0.60 -21.53 -9.26
CA SER A 202 0.26 -21.75 -10.43
C SER A 202 1.43 -22.68 -10.12
N LEU A 203 2.04 -22.56 -8.94
CA LEU A 203 3.20 -23.36 -8.53
C LEU A 203 2.82 -24.79 -8.11
N ILE A 204 1.61 -25.02 -7.59
CA ILE A 204 1.11 -26.38 -7.28
C ILE A 204 1.17 -27.27 -8.51
N HIS A 205 0.83 -26.77 -9.69
CA HIS A 205 0.87 -27.55 -10.92
C HIS A 205 2.29 -27.83 -11.44
N ILE A 206 3.30 -27.11 -10.95
CA ILE A 206 4.71 -27.33 -11.31
C ILE A 206 5.36 -28.35 -10.37
N SER A 207 4.93 -28.41 -9.12
CA SER A 207 5.50 -29.27 -8.07
C SER A 207 4.83 -30.63 -7.93
N GLU A 208 3.63 -30.86 -8.47
CA GLU A 208 3.03 -32.19 -8.49
C GLU A 208 3.61 -32.99 -9.66
N PRO A 209 4.37 -34.09 -9.38
CA PRO A 209 4.70 -35.04 -10.43
C PRO A 209 3.39 -35.60 -10.95
N THR A 210 3.11 -35.44 -12.23
CA THR A 210 2.01 -36.13 -12.91
C THR A 210 2.09 -37.61 -12.56
N ARG A 211 1.28 -38.08 -11.63
CA ARG A 211 1.03 -39.50 -11.48
C ARG A 211 0.38 -39.96 -12.77
N ARG A 212 1.21 -40.47 -13.69
CA ARG A 212 0.71 -41.35 -14.73
C ARG A 212 0.23 -42.59 -14.00
N THR A 213 -1.06 -42.68 -13.81
CA THR A 213 -1.71 -43.99 -13.51
C THR A 213 -1.44 -44.94 -14.68
N PRO A 214 -0.99 -46.15 -14.43
CA PRO A 214 -0.75 -47.14 -15.48
C PRO A 214 -2.05 -47.55 -16.15
#